data_a5d525c67f2e834cf0cb37e7235ee83b
#
_entry.id   a5d525c67f2e834cf0cb37e7235ee83b
#
_cell.length_a   1.000
_cell.length_b   1.000
_cell.length_c   1.000
_cell.angle_alpha   90.00
_cell.angle_beta   90.00
_cell.angle_gamma   90.00
#
_symmetry.space_group_name_H-M   'P 1'
#
loop_
_entity.id
_entity.type
_entity.pdbx_description
1 polymer ?
#
loop_
_entity_poly.entity_id
_entity_poly.type
_entity_poly.pdbx_seq_one_letter_code
_entity_poly.pdbx_strand_id
1 'polypeptide(L)'
;RRAAGDIRCLSGSRDGFTTALRRFGTYGPMVRRVLKDSGLHSDIQYLPFVESSYSPKAYSRVGAAGLWQIMPATGRDLGLVLNATVDERLDPEAASWAAARYLKNARKTLTVAARAKNSKVSSRELSPFVITSYNYGVNGMRRAIKKMGPDYIQVINQYRSRKFQVAVKNFYAGFLAARHVARNQKQFFGDIKPGRPLQYQTLILDRQVSIARVQSVFGLSEAELKVLNPALTRFVWHGWRLIPDGYKLRLPRRQDSWRNQVARLRMMPFETRQGGSVEYTVRTGDTACGIAAAFRVVCRALFAVNC
;
A
#
# COMPACT_ATOMS: atom_id res chain seq x y z
N ARG A 1 -25.22 -3.28 -15.52
CA ARG A 1 -24.72 -4.28 -16.50
C ARG A 1 -23.20 -4.46 -16.44
N ARG A 2 -22.37 -3.39 -16.37
CA ARG A 2 -20.90 -3.50 -16.25
C ARG A 2 -20.48 -4.25 -15.00
N ALA A 3 -21.02 -3.88 -13.82
CA ALA A 3 -20.72 -4.55 -12.57
C ALA A 3 -21.02 -6.07 -12.59
N ALA A 4 -22.06 -6.50 -13.32
CA ALA A 4 -22.36 -7.93 -13.48
C ALA A 4 -21.31 -8.67 -14.32
N GLY A 5 -20.71 -8.01 -15.33
CA GLY A 5 -19.57 -8.53 -16.07
C GLY A 5 -18.32 -8.69 -15.19
N ASP A 6 -18.02 -7.67 -14.39
CA ASP A 6 -16.88 -7.67 -13.47
C ASP A 6 -17.05 -8.71 -12.34
N ILE A 7 -18.29 -8.92 -11.85
CA ILE A 7 -18.58 -9.99 -10.89
C ILE A 7 -18.24 -11.37 -11.47
N ARG A 8 -18.66 -11.64 -12.73
CA ARG A 8 -18.33 -12.91 -13.41
C ARG A 8 -16.83 -13.08 -13.62
N CYS A 9 -16.13 -12.02 -13.98
CA CYS A 9 -14.67 -12.03 -14.12
C CYS A 9 -13.97 -12.34 -12.78
N LEU A 10 -14.38 -11.68 -11.69
CA LEU A 10 -13.82 -11.91 -10.36
C LEU A 10 -14.11 -13.32 -9.82
N SER A 11 -15.33 -13.83 -10.02
CA SER A 11 -15.71 -15.19 -9.61
C SER A 11 -15.05 -16.26 -10.48
N GLY A 12 -14.77 -15.97 -11.76
CA GLY A 12 -14.00 -16.84 -12.66
C GLY A 12 -12.53 -17.00 -12.25
N SER A 13 -11.95 -16.00 -11.60
CA SER A 13 -10.60 -16.08 -10.97
C SER A 13 -10.70 -16.55 -9.52
N ARG A 14 -11.28 -17.72 -9.30
CA ARG A 14 -11.64 -18.26 -7.99
C ARG A 14 -10.47 -18.25 -6.99
N ASP A 15 -9.32 -18.81 -7.36
CA ASP A 15 -8.16 -18.94 -6.47
C ASP A 15 -7.56 -17.59 -6.11
N GLY A 16 -7.49 -16.68 -7.08
CA GLY A 16 -7.02 -15.31 -6.86
C GLY A 16 -7.89 -14.54 -5.86
N PHE A 17 -9.22 -14.60 -6.04
CA PHE A 17 -10.13 -13.91 -5.15
C PHE A 17 -10.24 -14.58 -3.77
N THR A 18 -10.17 -15.91 -3.70
CA THR A 18 -10.09 -16.66 -2.43
C THR A 18 -8.85 -16.23 -1.63
N THR A 19 -7.71 -16.08 -2.30
CA THR A 19 -6.48 -15.58 -1.66
C THR A 19 -6.66 -14.15 -1.16
N ALA A 20 -7.33 -13.28 -1.94
CA ALA A 20 -7.65 -11.92 -1.53
C ALA A 20 -8.58 -11.89 -0.31
N LEU A 21 -9.57 -12.77 -0.22
CA LEU A 21 -10.46 -12.89 0.94
C LEU A 21 -9.73 -13.36 2.21
N ARG A 22 -8.77 -14.31 2.08
CA ARG A 22 -7.92 -14.70 3.21
C ARG A 22 -7.10 -13.52 3.71
N ARG A 23 -6.47 -12.74 2.81
CA ARG A 23 -5.72 -11.52 3.15
C ARG A 23 -6.62 -10.44 3.74
N PHE A 24 -7.84 -10.30 3.26
CA PHE A 24 -8.85 -9.41 3.83
C PHE A 24 -9.17 -9.79 5.29
N GLY A 25 -9.21 -11.08 5.64
CA GLY A 25 -9.30 -11.52 7.04
C GLY A 25 -8.14 -10.97 7.89
N THR A 26 -6.93 -10.99 7.35
CA THR A 26 -5.71 -10.54 8.05
C THR A 26 -5.65 -9.01 8.20
N TYR A 27 -5.89 -8.26 7.15
CA TYR A 27 -5.65 -6.80 7.11
C TYR A 27 -6.94 -5.97 7.23
N GLY A 28 -8.09 -6.53 6.90
CA GLY A 28 -9.38 -5.82 6.90
C GLY A 28 -9.77 -5.20 8.23
N PRO A 29 -9.58 -5.87 9.39
CA PRO A 29 -9.85 -5.25 10.70
C PRO A 29 -9.06 -3.95 10.92
N MET A 30 -7.77 -3.92 10.57
CA MET A 30 -6.93 -2.73 10.66
C MET A 30 -7.39 -1.66 9.66
N VAL A 31 -7.67 -2.02 8.41
CA VAL A 31 -8.19 -1.09 7.39
C VAL A 31 -9.50 -0.45 7.86
N ARG A 32 -10.45 -1.24 8.38
CA ARG A 32 -11.72 -0.70 8.93
C ARG A 32 -11.51 0.29 10.05
N ARG A 33 -10.59 0.00 10.98
CA ARG A 33 -10.24 0.93 12.06
C ARG A 33 -9.74 2.26 11.49
N VAL A 34 -8.75 2.22 10.59
CA VAL A 34 -8.21 3.43 9.95
C VAL A 34 -9.28 4.24 9.22
N LEU A 35 -10.18 3.58 8.48
CA LEU A 35 -11.28 4.26 7.78
C LEU A 35 -12.25 4.93 8.76
N LYS A 36 -12.64 4.23 9.83
CA LYS A 36 -13.49 4.75 10.89
C LYS A 36 -12.87 5.99 11.54
N ASP A 37 -11.61 5.88 11.97
CA ASP A 37 -10.86 6.96 12.63
C ASP A 37 -10.64 8.17 11.69
N SER A 38 -10.65 7.92 10.38
CA SER A 38 -10.57 8.96 9.34
C SER A 38 -11.93 9.58 8.96
N GLY A 39 -13.06 9.08 9.50
CA GLY A 39 -14.40 9.51 9.13
C GLY A 39 -14.77 9.17 7.68
N LEU A 40 -14.24 8.04 7.16
CA LEU A 40 -14.53 7.54 5.82
C LEU A 40 -15.53 6.38 5.87
N HIS A 41 -16.28 6.23 4.76
CA HIS A 41 -17.26 5.15 4.65
C HIS A 41 -16.58 3.77 4.64
N SER A 42 -17.14 2.81 5.37
CA SER A 42 -16.59 1.47 5.55
C SER A 42 -16.43 0.68 4.24
N ASP A 43 -17.25 0.96 3.23
CA ASP A 43 -17.15 0.28 1.93
C ASP A 43 -15.81 0.54 1.20
N ILE A 44 -15.10 1.61 1.54
CA ILE A 44 -13.76 1.88 0.99
C ILE A 44 -12.78 0.73 1.30
N GLN A 45 -13.03 -0.07 2.34
CA GLN A 45 -12.27 -1.28 2.63
C GLN A 45 -12.21 -2.29 1.47
N TYR A 46 -13.10 -2.21 0.50
CA TYR A 46 -13.11 -3.09 -0.68
C TYR A 46 -12.24 -2.58 -1.85
N LEU A 47 -11.71 -1.37 -1.76
CA LEU A 47 -10.84 -0.80 -2.81
C LEU A 47 -9.54 -1.61 -3.00
N PRO A 48 -8.85 -2.10 -1.96
CA PRO A 48 -7.65 -2.94 -2.13
C PRO A 48 -7.89 -4.27 -2.88
N PHE A 49 -9.13 -4.76 -3.00
CA PHE A 49 -9.41 -5.93 -3.84
C PHE A 49 -9.11 -5.65 -5.31
N VAL A 50 -9.47 -4.47 -5.82
CA VAL A 50 -9.23 -4.08 -7.21
C VAL A 50 -7.82 -3.55 -7.44
N GLU A 51 -7.15 -3.04 -6.42
CA GLU A 51 -5.79 -2.49 -6.52
C GLU A 51 -4.71 -3.58 -6.46
N SER A 52 -4.78 -4.48 -5.49
CA SER A 52 -3.70 -5.41 -5.21
C SER A 52 -4.15 -6.83 -4.85
N SER A 53 -5.44 -7.15 -4.96
CA SER A 53 -6.00 -8.37 -4.35
C SER A 53 -5.62 -8.49 -2.87
N TYR A 54 -5.65 -7.38 -2.15
CA TYR A 54 -5.27 -7.26 -0.75
C TYR A 54 -3.81 -7.69 -0.45
N SER A 55 -2.90 -7.59 -1.43
CA SER A 55 -1.50 -7.96 -1.26
C SER A 55 -0.65 -6.79 -0.75
N PRO A 56 -0.08 -6.85 0.45
CA PRO A 56 0.82 -5.80 0.95
C PRO A 56 2.16 -5.75 0.20
N LYS A 57 2.52 -6.84 -0.50
CA LYS A 57 3.78 -6.98 -1.24
C LYS A 57 3.62 -6.72 -2.75
N ALA A 58 2.46 -6.25 -3.19
CA ALA A 58 2.21 -6.02 -4.60
C ALA A 58 3.04 -4.86 -5.14
N TYR A 59 3.64 -5.07 -6.31
CA TYR A 59 4.30 -4.04 -7.11
C TYR A 59 3.78 -4.06 -8.54
N SER A 60 3.42 -2.90 -9.06
CA SER A 60 3.05 -2.76 -10.47
C SER A 60 4.29 -2.45 -11.33
N ARG A 61 4.17 -2.71 -12.65
CA ARG A 61 5.22 -2.37 -13.62
C ARG A 61 5.54 -0.88 -13.66
N VAL A 62 4.60 -0.03 -13.28
CA VAL A 62 4.75 1.44 -13.25
C VAL A 62 5.17 1.98 -11.89
N GLY A 63 5.49 1.09 -10.93
CA GLY A 63 6.06 1.45 -9.64
C GLY A 63 5.04 1.73 -8.53
N ALA A 64 3.74 1.49 -8.74
CA ALA A 64 2.78 1.49 -7.64
C ALA A 64 3.03 0.31 -6.70
N ALA A 65 2.86 0.49 -5.38
CA ALA A 65 3.22 -0.53 -4.40
C ALA A 65 2.21 -0.67 -3.26
N GLY A 66 2.20 -1.88 -2.69
CA GLY A 66 1.49 -2.23 -1.47
C GLY A 66 0.00 -2.47 -1.67
N LEU A 67 -0.67 -2.60 -0.53
CA LEU A 67 -2.10 -2.89 -0.43
C LEU A 67 -2.97 -1.93 -1.27
N TRP A 68 -2.59 -0.66 -1.28
CA TRP A 68 -3.30 0.46 -1.86
C TRP A 68 -2.74 0.92 -3.21
N GLN A 69 -1.72 0.27 -3.75
CA GLN A 69 -1.06 0.60 -5.02
C GLN A 69 -0.70 2.10 -5.14
N ILE A 70 -0.04 2.60 -4.09
CA ILE A 70 0.36 4.01 -4.03
C ILE A 70 1.59 4.24 -4.90
N MET A 71 1.55 5.25 -5.77
CA MET A 71 2.70 5.68 -6.57
C MET A 71 3.76 6.37 -5.68
N PRO A 72 5.08 6.29 -6.03
CA PRO A 72 6.14 6.87 -5.20
C PRO A 72 5.96 8.37 -4.90
N ALA A 73 5.66 9.19 -5.92
CA ALA A 73 5.43 10.62 -5.73
C ALA A 73 4.23 10.86 -4.79
N THR A 74 3.09 10.20 -5.06
CA THR A 74 1.90 10.30 -4.21
C THR A 74 2.17 9.87 -2.77
N GLY A 75 2.97 8.81 -2.57
CA GLY A 75 3.34 8.35 -1.24
C GLY A 75 4.11 9.43 -0.45
N ARG A 76 5.11 10.06 -1.08
CA ARG A 76 5.86 11.16 -0.46
C ARG A 76 4.97 12.37 -0.16
N ASP A 77 4.11 12.77 -1.10
CA ASP A 77 3.15 13.88 -0.92
C ASP A 77 2.17 13.60 0.23
N LEU A 78 1.89 12.33 0.51
CA LEU A 78 1.05 11.87 1.60
C LEU A 78 1.86 11.59 2.89
N GLY A 79 3.15 11.90 2.93
CA GLY A 79 4.00 11.78 4.12
C GLY A 79 4.46 10.37 4.44
N LEU A 80 4.47 9.45 3.46
CA LEU A 80 5.09 8.14 3.63
C LEU A 80 6.61 8.24 3.47
N VAL A 81 7.36 7.50 4.27
CA VAL A 81 8.80 7.34 4.12
C VAL A 81 9.09 6.36 2.98
N LEU A 82 9.81 6.85 1.98
CA LEU A 82 10.26 6.08 0.82
C LEU A 82 11.75 6.35 0.58
N ASN A 83 12.60 5.43 1.00
CA ASN A 83 14.05 5.51 0.81
C ASN A 83 14.66 4.12 0.62
N ALA A 84 16.00 4.01 0.66
CA ALA A 84 16.69 2.74 0.49
C ALA A 84 16.43 1.74 1.63
N THR A 85 16.07 2.19 2.83
CA THR A 85 15.85 1.32 4.00
C THR A 85 14.39 1.00 4.26
N VAL A 86 13.49 1.95 3.98
CA VAL A 86 12.07 1.86 4.30
C VAL A 86 11.22 2.28 3.11
N ASP A 87 10.21 1.47 2.78
CA ASP A 87 9.14 1.80 1.84
C ASP A 87 7.78 1.59 2.53
N GLU A 88 7.24 2.65 3.15
CA GLU A 88 5.99 2.58 3.91
C GLU A 88 4.74 2.33 3.06
N ARG A 89 4.85 2.35 1.72
CA ARG A 89 3.75 1.91 0.85
C ARG A 89 3.46 0.42 1.03
N LEU A 90 4.47 -0.35 1.46
CA LEU A 90 4.34 -1.78 1.78
C LEU A 90 3.83 -2.03 3.19
N ASP A 91 3.85 -1.02 4.08
CA ASP A 91 3.24 -1.11 5.39
C ASP A 91 1.71 -0.97 5.28
N PRO A 92 0.92 -2.02 5.58
CA PRO A 92 -0.53 -1.96 5.38
C PRO A 92 -1.21 -0.85 6.18
N GLU A 93 -0.71 -0.53 7.37
CA GLU A 93 -1.32 0.49 8.24
C GLU A 93 -0.92 1.91 7.79
N ALA A 94 0.37 2.17 7.57
CA ALA A 94 0.85 3.46 7.07
C ALA A 94 0.23 3.80 5.71
N ALA A 95 0.20 2.83 4.79
CA ALA A 95 -0.44 2.97 3.49
C ALA A 95 -1.95 3.21 3.60
N SER A 96 -2.64 2.60 4.58
CA SER A 96 -4.08 2.84 4.79
C SER A 96 -4.35 4.27 5.28
N TRP A 97 -3.51 4.80 6.18
CA TRP A 97 -3.60 6.19 6.60
C TRP A 97 -3.35 7.16 5.44
N ALA A 98 -2.37 6.86 4.59
CA ALA A 98 -2.09 7.65 3.38
C ALA A 98 -3.26 7.61 2.39
N ALA A 99 -3.81 6.44 2.10
CA ALA A 99 -4.99 6.29 1.24
C ALA A 99 -6.21 7.04 1.80
N ALA A 100 -6.42 7.00 3.12
CA ALA A 100 -7.48 7.75 3.78
C ALA A 100 -7.30 9.27 3.60
N ARG A 101 -6.07 9.80 3.79
CA ARG A 101 -5.75 11.22 3.51
C ARG A 101 -6.03 11.58 2.05
N TYR A 102 -5.59 10.73 1.10
CA TYR A 102 -5.86 10.95 -0.32
C TYR A 102 -7.35 11.06 -0.61
N LEU A 103 -8.15 10.12 -0.13
CA LEU A 103 -9.60 10.08 -0.38
C LEU A 103 -10.35 11.25 0.28
N LYS A 104 -9.92 11.70 1.47
CA LYS A 104 -10.46 12.91 2.10
C LYS A 104 -10.16 14.16 1.28
N ASN A 105 -8.92 14.31 0.80
CA ASN A 105 -8.51 15.43 -0.05
C ASN A 105 -9.25 15.40 -1.39
N ALA A 106 -9.40 14.21 -1.99
CA ALA A 106 -10.18 14.01 -3.21
C ALA A 106 -11.64 14.45 -2.99
N ARG A 107 -12.28 13.99 -1.93
CA ARG A 107 -13.66 14.38 -1.59
C ARG A 107 -13.78 15.89 -1.46
N LYS A 108 -12.91 16.55 -0.70
CA LYS A 108 -12.91 18.01 -0.53
C LYS A 108 -12.81 18.72 -1.89
N THR A 109 -11.82 18.36 -2.69
CA THR A 109 -11.56 18.99 -4.01
C THR A 109 -12.72 18.80 -4.98
N LEU A 110 -13.30 17.60 -5.04
CA LEU A 110 -14.38 17.27 -5.96
C LEU A 110 -15.71 17.87 -5.49
N THR A 111 -15.94 18.00 -4.18
CA THR A 111 -17.12 18.71 -3.62
C THR A 111 -17.13 20.17 -4.06
N VAL A 112 -15.99 20.87 -3.95
CA VAL A 112 -15.89 22.27 -4.39
C VAL A 112 -16.20 22.39 -5.89
N ALA A 113 -15.61 21.51 -6.72
CA ALA A 113 -15.85 21.54 -8.16
C ALA A 113 -17.30 21.21 -8.56
N ALA A 114 -17.93 20.29 -7.85
CA ALA A 114 -19.30 19.87 -8.12
C ALA A 114 -20.32 20.95 -7.68
N ARG A 115 -20.14 21.52 -6.48
CA ARG A 115 -21.04 22.55 -5.96
C ARG A 115 -20.99 23.86 -6.75
N ALA A 116 -19.88 24.14 -7.40
CA ALA A 116 -19.79 25.25 -8.36
C ALA A 116 -20.69 25.08 -9.60
N LYS A 117 -21.11 23.85 -9.91
CA LYS A 117 -22.04 23.50 -11.00
C LYS A 117 -23.45 23.22 -10.51
N ASN A 118 -23.58 22.60 -9.35
CA ASN A 118 -24.84 22.28 -8.70
C ASN A 118 -24.66 22.37 -7.17
N SER A 119 -25.19 23.41 -6.55
CA SER A 119 -25.05 23.68 -5.10
C SER A 119 -25.66 22.58 -4.21
N LYS A 120 -26.66 21.84 -4.72
CA LYS A 120 -27.40 20.80 -3.99
C LYS A 120 -26.76 19.41 -4.02
N VAL A 121 -25.61 19.27 -4.69
CA VAL A 121 -24.94 17.95 -4.82
C VAL A 121 -24.57 17.38 -3.44
N SER A 122 -24.99 16.14 -3.19
CA SER A 122 -24.75 15.43 -1.93
C SER A 122 -23.40 14.69 -1.93
N SER A 123 -22.90 14.38 -0.73
CA SER A 123 -21.69 13.55 -0.58
C SER A 123 -21.89 12.14 -1.17
N ARG A 124 -23.11 11.61 -1.18
CA ARG A 124 -23.42 10.28 -1.73
C ARG A 124 -23.27 10.28 -3.25
N GLU A 125 -23.76 11.31 -3.93
CA GLU A 125 -23.63 11.47 -5.40
C GLU A 125 -22.18 11.65 -5.82
N LEU A 126 -21.32 12.18 -4.95
CA LEU A 126 -19.90 12.34 -5.22
C LEU A 126 -19.06 11.07 -4.98
N SER A 127 -19.59 10.07 -4.27
CA SER A 127 -18.84 8.84 -3.95
C SER A 127 -18.28 8.14 -5.20
N PRO A 128 -19.02 7.96 -6.32
CA PRO A 128 -18.47 7.37 -7.54
C PRO A 128 -17.30 8.16 -8.11
N PHE A 129 -17.36 9.49 -8.08
CA PHE A 129 -16.27 10.36 -8.52
C PHE A 129 -15.03 10.24 -7.64
N VAL A 130 -15.20 10.19 -6.33
CA VAL A 130 -14.10 10.04 -5.37
C VAL A 130 -13.39 8.69 -5.57
N ILE A 131 -14.13 7.59 -5.69
CA ILE A 131 -13.56 6.26 -5.95
C ILE A 131 -12.85 6.24 -7.31
N THR A 132 -13.48 6.73 -8.38
CA THR A 132 -12.85 6.75 -9.71
C THR A 132 -11.63 7.65 -9.75
N SER A 133 -11.58 8.72 -8.96
CA SER A 133 -10.42 9.60 -8.87
C SER A 133 -9.17 8.91 -8.31
N TYR A 134 -9.33 7.81 -7.58
CA TYR A 134 -8.21 7.01 -7.09
C TYR A 134 -7.34 6.47 -8.24
N ASN A 135 -7.98 6.02 -9.30
CA ASN A 135 -7.32 5.55 -10.52
C ASN A 135 -7.00 6.70 -11.51
N TYR A 136 -7.95 7.60 -11.76
CA TYR A 136 -7.82 8.67 -12.76
C TYR A 136 -7.04 9.88 -12.27
N GLY A 137 -6.86 10.02 -10.97
CA GLY A 137 -6.33 11.21 -10.30
C GLY A 137 -7.38 12.29 -10.07
N VAL A 138 -7.27 12.97 -8.92
CA VAL A 138 -8.23 13.99 -8.47
C VAL A 138 -8.37 15.13 -9.47
N ASN A 139 -7.25 15.62 -10.01
CA ASN A 139 -7.27 16.71 -10.98
C ASN A 139 -7.95 16.32 -12.31
N GLY A 140 -7.78 15.07 -12.75
CA GLY A 140 -8.47 14.55 -13.92
C GLY A 140 -9.99 14.54 -13.72
N MET A 141 -10.44 14.02 -12.58
CA MET A 141 -11.85 13.94 -12.25
C MET A 141 -12.46 15.34 -12.01
N ARG A 142 -11.69 16.25 -11.38
CA ARG A 142 -12.11 17.67 -11.25
C ARG A 142 -12.36 18.33 -12.60
N ARG A 143 -11.51 18.10 -13.61
CA ARG A 143 -11.71 18.62 -14.97
C ARG A 143 -12.98 18.03 -15.61
N ALA A 144 -13.21 16.73 -15.41
CA ALA A 144 -14.41 16.07 -15.92
C ALA A 144 -15.68 16.70 -15.33
N ILE A 145 -15.76 16.90 -14.02
CA ILE A 145 -16.88 17.56 -13.33
C ILE A 145 -17.05 19.00 -13.83
N LYS A 146 -15.97 19.76 -13.94
CA LYS A 146 -16.04 21.16 -14.45
C LYS A 146 -16.62 21.23 -15.87
N LYS A 147 -16.29 20.26 -16.72
CA LYS A 147 -16.75 20.22 -18.13
C LYS A 147 -18.18 19.69 -18.26
N MET A 148 -18.53 18.63 -17.55
CA MET A 148 -19.77 17.87 -17.77
C MET A 148 -20.81 18.05 -16.66
N GLY A 149 -20.45 18.69 -15.52
CA GLY A 149 -21.27 18.69 -14.32
C GLY A 149 -21.09 17.44 -13.45
N PRO A 150 -21.78 17.38 -12.28
CA PRO A 150 -21.64 16.31 -11.30
C PRO A 150 -22.57 15.11 -11.54
N ASP A 151 -22.99 14.85 -12.78
CA ASP A 151 -23.66 13.61 -13.16
C ASP A 151 -22.62 12.55 -13.53
N TYR A 152 -22.47 11.53 -12.68
CA TYR A 152 -21.46 10.49 -12.88
C TYR A 152 -21.71 9.65 -14.13
N ILE A 153 -22.98 9.33 -14.44
CA ILE A 153 -23.34 8.52 -15.61
C ILE A 153 -23.04 9.29 -16.89
N GLN A 154 -23.38 10.57 -16.91
CA GLN A 154 -23.05 11.45 -18.03
C GLN A 154 -21.54 11.53 -18.25
N VAL A 155 -20.74 11.71 -17.18
CA VAL A 155 -19.28 11.76 -17.27
C VAL A 155 -18.71 10.44 -17.82
N ILE A 156 -19.12 9.29 -17.31
CA ILE A 156 -18.63 8.00 -17.79
C ILE A 156 -18.95 7.75 -19.25
N ASN A 157 -20.13 8.15 -19.71
CA ASN A 157 -20.58 7.89 -21.08
C ASN A 157 -20.03 8.91 -22.09
N GLN A 158 -19.94 10.18 -21.73
CA GLN A 158 -19.73 11.28 -22.69
C GLN A 158 -18.38 11.99 -22.53
N TYR A 159 -17.76 11.99 -21.33
CA TYR A 159 -16.47 12.65 -21.16
C TYR A 159 -15.38 11.97 -21.97
N ARG A 160 -14.60 12.76 -22.69
CA ARG A 160 -13.49 12.29 -23.54
C ARG A 160 -12.22 13.02 -23.15
N SER A 161 -11.17 12.26 -22.85
CA SER A 161 -9.81 12.74 -22.75
C SER A 161 -8.82 11.59 -22.98
N ARG A 162 -7.58 11.90 -23.39
CA ARG A 162 -6.55 10.91 -23.68
C ARG A 162 -6.33 9.90 -22.53
N LYS A 163 -6.43 10.33 -21.29
CA LYS A 163 -6.24 9.49 -20.10
C LYS A 163 -7.52 8.87 -19.54
N PHE A 164 -8.70 9.27 -20.06
CA PHE A 164 -9.98 8.72 -19.60
C PHE A 164 -10.37 7.48 -20.42
N GLN A 165 -9.57 6.44 -20.25
CA GLN A 165 -9.67 5.19 -20.98
C GLN A 165 -10.67 4.21 -20.36
N VAL A 166 -10.86 3.06 -20.99
CA VAL A 166 -11.80 2.00 -20.56
C VAL A 166 -11.55 1.57 -19.10
N ALA A 167 -10.30 1.42 -18.69
CA ALA A 167 -9.95 1.05 -17.33
C ALA A 167 -10.50 2.04 -16.29
N VAL A 168 -10.37 3.34 -16.54
CA VAL A 168 -10.92 4.39 -15.65
C VAL A 168 -12.45 4.32 -15.62
N LYS A 169 -13.10 4.15 -16.79
CA LYS A 169 -14.56 4.09 -16.89
C LYS A 169 -15.14 2.89 -16.14
N ASN A 170 -14.42 1.78 -16.11
CA ASN A 170 -14.86 0.55 -15.44
C ASN A 170 -14.44 0.48 -13.98
N PHE A 171 -13.58 1.38 -13.51
CA PHE A 171 -12.97 1.27 -12.16
C PHE A 171 -14.01 1.24 -11.03
N TYR A 172 -15.01 2.13 -11.09
CA TYR A 172 -16.07 2.14 -10.08
C TYR A 172 -16.98 0.89 -10.15
N ALA A 173 -17.25 0.40 -11.36
CA ALA A 173 -18.01 -0.85 -11.54
C ALA A 173 -17.24 -2.04 -10.98
N GLY A 174 -15.93 -2.12 -11.23
CA GLY A 174 -15.03 -3.13 -10.65
C GLY A 174 -14.99 -3.07 -9.11
N PHE A 175 -14.93 -1.86 -8.55
CA PHE A 175 -15.04 -1.67 -7.10
C PHE A 175 -16.37 -2.18 -6.53
N LEU A 176 -17.50 -1.86 -7.16
CA LEU A 176 -18.82 -2.36 -6.75
C LEU A 176 -18.93 -3.88 -6.87
N ALA A 177 -18.36 -4.46 -7.93
CA ALA A 177 -18.28 -5.90 -8.13
C ALA A 177 -17.47 -6.57 -7.02
N ALA A 178 -16.27 -6.07 -6.73
CA ALA A 178 -15.42 -6.60 -5.65
C ALA A 178 -16.11 -6.52 -4.28
N ARG A 179 -16.76 -5.38 -4.00
CA ARG A 179 -17.57 -5.22 -2.79
C ARG A 179 -18.70 -6.24 -2.70
N HIS A 180 -19.43 -6.43 -3.79
CA HIS A 180 -20.55 -7.38 -3.83
C HIS A 180 -20.08 -8.82 -3.59
N VAL A 181 -19.05 -9.24 -4.31
CA VAL A 181 -18.46 -10.58 -4.18
C VAL A 181 -17.90 -10.82 -2.78
N ALA A 182 -17.16 -9.85 -2.23
CA ALA A 182 -16.58 -9.98 -0.89
C ALA A 182 -17.62 -9.99 0.24
N ARG A 183 -18.73 -9.26 0.09
CA ARG A 183 -19.84 -9.29 1.07
C ARG A 183 -20.64 -10.58 1.01
N ASN A 184 -20.72 -11.20 -0.14
CA ASN A 184 -21.47 -12.45 -0.37
C ASN A 184 -20.52 -13.62 -0.60
N GLN A 185 -19.33 -13.62 0.05
CA GLN A 185 -18.26 -14.59 -0.17
C GLN A 185 -18.73 -16.04 -0.05
N LYS A 186 -19.62 -16.34 0.91
CA LYS A 186 -20.15 -17.68 1.11
C LYS A 186 -20.94 -18.18 -0.11
N GLN A 187 -21.73 -17.31 -0.73
CA GLN A 187 -22.49 -17.64 -1.94
C GLN A 187 -21.57 -17.94 -3.13
N PHE A 188 -20.47 -17.19 -3.29
CA PHE A 188 -19.60 -17.32 -4.46
C PHE A 188 -18.51 -18.38 -4.30
N PHE A 189 -18.03 -18.60 -3.08
CA PHE A 189 -16.82 -19.40 -2.82
C PHE A 189 -17.02 -20.49 -1.77
N GLY A 190 -18.19 -20.55 -1.11
CA GLY A 190 -18.42 -21.42 0.03
C GLY A 190 -17.72 -20.92 1.30
N ASP A 191 -17.43 -21.83 2.22
CA ASP A 191 -16.79 -21.47 3.48
C ASP A 191 -15.27 -21.31 3.29
N ILE A 192 -14.82 -20.06 3.32
CA ILE A 192 -13.41 -19.71 3.26
C ILE A 192 -12.92 -19.42 4.67
N LYS A 193 -11.87 -20.13 5.11
CA LYS A 193 -11.18 -19.80 6.36
C LYS A 193 -10.45 -18.46 6.19
N PRO A 194 -10.86 -17.40 6.90
CA PRO A 194 -10.21 -16.10 6.80
C PRO A 194 -8.80 -16.16 7.40
N GLY A 195 -7.89 -15.32 6.90
CA GLY A 195 -6.60 -15.12 7.54
C GLY A 195 -6.78 -14.50 8.93
N ARG A 196 -5.91 -14.85 9.86
CA ARG A 196 -5.94 -14.30 11.22
C ARG A 196 -5.36 -12.88 11.23
N PRO A 197 -5.98 -11.92 11.92
CA PRO A 197 -5.39 -10.59 12.14
C PRO A 197 -4.01 -10.69 12.77
N LEU A 198 -3.08 -9.86 12.30
CA LEU A 198 -1.73 -9.82 12.86
C LEU A 198 -1.78 -9.34 14.32
N GLN A 199 -1.13 -10.10 15.18
CA GLN A 199 -0.97 -9.76 16.60
C GLN A 199 0.48 -9.35 16.83
N TYR A 200 0.72 -8.08 17.13
CA TYR A 200 2.06 -7.55 17.36
C TYR A 200 2.05 -6.45 18.42
N GLN A 201 3.22 -6.14 18.89
CA GLN A 201 3.53 -4.95 19.66
C GLN A 201 4.63 -4.18 18.96
N THR A 202 4.67 -2.87 19.17
CA THR A 202 5.57 -1.96 18.48
C THR A 202 6.66 -1.50 19.42
N LEU A 203 7.91 -1.67 18.99
CA LEU A 203 9.10 -1.07 19.59
C LEU A 203 9.57 0.09 18.70
N ILE A 204 9.61 1.30 19.25
CA ILE A 204 10.26 2.42 18.56
C ILE A 204 11.76 2.29 18.82
N LEU A 205 12.54 2.14 17.75
CA LEU A 205 13.99 2.05 17.86
C LEU A 205 14.56 3.43 18.23
N ASP A 206 15.42 3.45 19.25
CA ASP A 206 16.12 4.66 19.71
C ASP A 206 17.51 4.83 19.08
N ARG A 207 17.84 3.94 18.15
CA ARG A 207 19.12 3.87 17.43
C ARG A 207 19.01 3.08 16.14
N GLN A 208 19.98 3.23 15.27
CA GLN A 208 20.13 2.34 14.12
C GLN A 208 20.55 0.94 14.59
N VAL A 209 20.00 -0.10 13.95
CA VAL A 209 20.29 -1.50 14.31
C VAL A 209 20.25 -2.41 13.09
N SER A 210 21.16 -3.38 13.01
CA SER A 210 21.13 -4.39 11.94
C SER A 210 19.99 -5.38 12.15
N ILE A 211 19.47 -5.90 11.05
CA ILE A 211 18.45 -6.96 11.11
C ILE A 211 18.97 -8.22 11.78
N ALA A 212 20.26 -8.55 11.61
CA ALA A 212 20.90 -9.68 12.25
C ALA A 212 20.91 -9.54 13.79
N ARG A 213 21.17 -8.33 14.28
CA ARG A 213 21.10 -8.04 15.73
C ARG A 213 19.67 -8.16 16.25
N VAL A 214 18.68 -7.65 15.52
CA VAL A 214 17.28 -7.82 15.88
C VAL A 214 16.92 -9.32 15.96
N GLN A 215 17.27 -10.10 14.95
CA GLN A 215 17.03 -11.54 14.94
C GLN A 215 17.68 -12.25 16.15
N SER A 216 18.97 -11.96 16.42
CA SER A 216 19.71 -12.56 17.52
C SER A 216 19.15 -12.18 18.90
N VAL A 217 18.82 -10.89 19.11
CA VAL A 217 18.35 -10.41 20.41
C VAL A 217 16.94 -10.91 20.74
N PHE A 218 16.06 -10.92 19.73
CA PHE A 218 14.66 -11.31 19.92
C PHE A 218 14.41 -12.80 19.64
N GLY A 219 15.38 -13.54 19.12
CA GLY A 219 15.23 -14.95 18.77
C GLY A 219 14.18 -15.20 17.69
N LEU A 220 14.04 -14.26 16.74
CA LEU A 220 13.03 -14.30 15.69
C LEU A 220 13.65 -14.61 14.33
N SER A 221 12.97 -15.43 13.58
CA SER A 221 13.33 -15.72 12.18
C SER A 221 13.06 -14.52 11.26
N GLU A 222 13.76 -14.49 10.14
CA GLU A 222 13.51 -13.51 9.07
C GLU A 222 12.07 -13.56 8.58
N ALA A 223 11.49 -14.76 8.47
CA ALA A 223 10.13 -14.95 8.00
C ALA A 223 9.10 -14.28 8.93
N GLU A 224 9.25 -14.44 10.25
CA GLU A 224 8.37 -13.81 11.25
C GLU A 224 8.48 -12.29 11.21
N LEU A 225 9.72 -11.77 11.17
CA LEU A 225 9.95 -10.33 11.11
C LEU A 225 9.46 -9.71 9.80
N LYS A 226 9.64 -10.37 8.64
CA LYS A 226 9.17 -9.90 7.32
C LYS A 226 7.65 -9.77 7.23
N VAL A 227 6.92 -10.66 7.90
CA VAL A 227 5.45 -10.58 7.92
C VAL A 227 4.97 -9.33 8.66
N LEU A 228 5.65 -8.97 9.74
CA LEU A 228 5.26 -7.83 10.59
C LEU A 228 5.85 -6.50 10.11
N ASN A 229 7.01 -6.54 9.43
CA ASN A 229 7.76 -5.36 8.99
C ASN A 229 7.95 -5.32 7.46
N PRO A 230 6.87 -5.36 6.68
CA PRO A 230 6.97 -5.43 5.22
C PRO A 230 7.53 -4.16 4.58
N ALA A 231 7.59 -3.05 5.31
CA ALA A 231 8.19 -1.79 4.84
C ALA A 231 9.71 -1.83 4.79
N LEU A 232 10.37 -2.73 5.54
CA LEU A 232 11.81 -2.87 5.45
C LEU A 232 12.20 -3.41 4.08
N THR A 233 13.11 -2.70 3.42
CA THR A 233 13.53 -3.04 2.07
C THR A 233 14.49 -4.23 2.05
N ARG A 234 14.72 -4.79 0.87
CA ARG A 234 15.72 -5.85 0.71
C ARG A 234 17.12 -5.46 1.18
N PHE A 235 17.49 -4.17 1.11
CA PHE A 235 18.80 -3.71 1.57
C PHE A 235 19.01 -3.92 3.07
N VAL A 236 17.94 -3.79 3.85
CA VAL A 236 17.94 -4.10 5.28
C VAL A 236 17.99 -5.61 5.48
N TRP A 237 17.19 -6.38 4.77
CA TRP A 237 17.14 -7.85 4.90
C TRP A 237 18.45 -8.54 4.52
N HIS A 238 19.20 -8.00 3.57
CA HIS A 238 20.53 -8.50 3.22
C HIS A 238 21.65 -7.95 4.11
N GLY A 239 21.33 -7.15 5.14
CA GLY A 239 22.31 -6.55 6.04
C GLY A 239 23.13 -5.41 5.43
N TRP A 240 22.75 -4.92 4.24
CA TRP A 240 23.48 -3.82 3.58
C TRP A 240 23.12 -2.45 4.15
N ARG A 241 22.02 -2.34 4.86
CA ARG A 241 21.56 -1.14 5.54
C ARG A 241 21.04 -1.48 6.93
N LEU A 242 21.27 -0.58 7.87
CA LEU A 242 20.70 -0.66 9.21
C LEU A 242 19.22 -0.23 9.16
N ILE A 243 18.41 -0.79 10.05
CA ILE A 243 17.08 -0.26 10.34
C ILE A 243 17.30 1.11 11.00
N PRO A 244 16.64 2.18 10.51
CA PRO A 244 16.86 3.52 11.06
C PRO A 244 16.32 3.67 12.50
N ASP A 245 16.88 4.60 13.22
CA ASP A 245 16.28 5.14 14.43
C ASP A 245 14.88 5.71 14.16
N GLY A 246 14.03 5.71 15.16
CA GLY A 246 12.62 6.11 15.01
C GLY A 246 11.74 5.08 14.29
N TYR A 247 12.30 4.02 13.69
CA TYR A 247 11.52 3.00 13.04
C TYR A 247 10.62 2.25 14.04
N LYS A 248 9.35 2.08 13.69
CA LYS A 248 8.35 1.34 14.47
C LYS A 248 8.46 -0.15 14.19
N LEU A 249 9.46 -0.80 14.81
CA LEU A 249 9.67 -2.24 14.68
C LEU A 249 8.50 -3.00 15.31
N ARG A 250 7.83 -3.84 14.51
CA ARG A 250 6.77 -4.72 15.01
C ARG A 250 7.36 -6.09 15.35
N LEU A 251 7.06 -6.53 16.56
CA LEU A 251 7.44 -7.83 17.11
C LEU A 251 6.17 -8.64 17.40
N PRO A 252 6.19 -9.98 17.34
CA PRO A 252 5.06 -10.80 17.75
C PRO A 252 4.58 -10.41 19.16
N ARG A 253 3.28 -10.45 19.38
CA ARG A 253 2.72 -10.11 20.70
C ARG A 253 3.10 -11.17 21.72
N ARG A 254 3.65 -10.73 22.86
CA ARG A 254 3.97 -11.55 24.04
C ARG A 254 3.50 -10.89 25.32
N GLN A 255 3.27 -11.69 26.38
CA GLN A 255 2.84 -11.18 27.68
C GLN A 255 3.94 -10.33 28.37
N ASP A 256 5.20 -10.74 28.25
CA ASP A 256 6.36 -10.05 28.82
C ASP A 256 6.77 -8.76 28.09
N SER A 257 6.08 -8.45 26.96
CA SER A 257 6.34 -7.26 26.15
C SER A 257 7.80 -7.12 25.69
N TRP A 258 8.56 -8.22 25.62
CA TRP A 258 9.96 -8.25 25.22
C TRP A 258 10.89 -7.41 26.11
N ARG A 259 10.54 -7.16 27.38
CA ARG A 259 11.26 -6.22 28.27
C ARG A 259 12.75 -6.55 28.38
N ASN A 260 13.11 -7.82 28.60
CA ASN A 260 14.50 -8.25 28.74
C ASN A 260 15.29 -8.08 27.45
N GLN A 261 14.70 -8.44 26.31
CA GLN A 261 15.32 -8.28 24.99
C GLN A 261 15.53 -6.81 24.63
N VAL A 262 14.56 -5.95 24.93
CA VAL A 262 14.67 -4.50 24.71
C VAL A 262 15.78 -3.91 25.59
N ALA A 263 15.84 -4.30 26.87
CA ALA A 263 16.91 -3.87 27.77
C ALA A 263 18.29 -4.33 27.25
N ARG A 264 18.41 -5.60 26.85
CA ARG A 264 19.63 -6.15 26.23
C ARG A 264 20.03 -5.39 24.97
N LEU A 265 19.09 -5.09 24.07
CA LEU A 265 19.36 -4.32 22.85
C LEU A 265 19.94 -2.94 23.20
N ARG A 266 19.38 -2.27 24.19
CA ARG A 266 19.82 -0.94 24.64
C ARG A 266 21.21 -0.94 25.27
N MET A 267 21.64 -2.03 25.93
CA MET A 267 22.96 -2.18 26.52
C MET A 267 24.05 -2.52 25.49
N MET A 268 23.67 -2.96 24.27
CA MET A 268 24.64 -3.30 23.23
C MET A 268 25.30 -2.05 22.66
N PRO A 269 26.56 -2.12 22.19
CA PRO A 269 27.24 -1.00 21.54
C PRO A 269 26.48 -0.53 20.32
N PHE A 270 26.57 0.76 19.98
CA PHE A 270 26.02 1.31 18.75
C PHE A 270 26.65 0.66 17.53
N GLU A 271 25.84 0.34 16.53
CA GLU A 271 26.36 -0.13 15.24
C GLU A 271 26.68 1.09 14.37
N THR A 272 27.96 1.29 14.12
CA THR A 272 28.46 2.42 13.31
C THR A 272 28.63 2.07 11.84
N ARG A 273 28.64 0.77 11.50
CA ARG A 273 28.76 0.29 10.12
C ARG A 273 27.41 -0.20 9.59
N GLN A 274 26.99 0.36 8.48
CA GLN A 274 25.99 -0.27 7.63
C GLN A 274 26.66 -1.53 7.06
N GLY A 275 26.21 -2.72 7.45
CA GLY A 275 26.80 -3.95 6.99
C GLY A 275 26.86 -3.99 5.46
N GLY A 276 28.05 -4.26 4.90
CA GLY A 276 28.22 -4.67 3.54
C GLY A 276 28.04 -3.64 2.43
N SER A 277 28.37 -2.36 2.64
CA SER A 277 28.66 -1.52 1.48
C SER A 277 30.00 -1.97 0.88
N VAL A 278 29.95 -2.58 -0.29
CA VAL A 278 31.16 -2.89 -1.09
C VAL A 278 31.46 -1.65 -1.91
N GLU A 279 32.59 -1.02 -1.65
CA GLU A 279 33.11 0.00 -2.54
C GLU A 279 33.70 -0.70 -3.76
N TYR A 280 33.16 -0.36 -4.94
CA TYR A 280 33.66 -0.84 -6.22
C TYR A 280 34.23 0.33 -7.02
N THR A 281 35.49 0.20 -7.39
CA THR A 281 36.13 1.16 -8.31
C THR A 281 35.75 0.83 -9.74
N VAL A 282 35.00 1.74 -10.38
CA VAL A 282 34.56 1.60 -11.78
C VAL A 282 35.76 1.53 -12.71
N ARG A 283 35.77 0.55 -13.62
CA ARG A 283 36.84 0.34 -14.63
C ARG A 283 36.34 0.72 -16.01
N THR A 284 37.25 0.99 -16.90
CA THR A 284 36.92 1.24 -18.32
C THR A 284 36.16 0.07 -18.92
N GLY A 285 34.98 0.34 -19.47
CA GLY A 285 34.06 -0.67 -20.02
C GLY A 285 32.97 -1.12 -19.09
N ASP A 286 33.00 -0.73 -17.81
CA ASP A 286 31.91 -1.02 -16.89
C ASP A 286 30.66 -0.19 -17.21
N THR A 287 29.52 -0.83 -17.03
CA THR A 287 28.23 -0.14 -17.01
C THR A 287 27.59 -0.29 -15.63
N ALA A 288 26.84 0.72 -15.18
CA ALA A 288 26.15 0.66 -13.90
C ALA A 288 25.28 -0.60 -13.73
N CYS A 289 24.62 -1.03 -14.80
CA CYS A 289 23.82 -2.25 -14.80
C CYS A 289 24.67 -3.52 -14.79
N GLY A 290 25.84 -3.51 -15.44
CA GLY A 290 26.80 -4.61 -15.40
C GLY A 290 27.40 -4.80 -14.00
N ILE A 291 27.82 -3.71 -13.36
CA ILE A 291 28.29 -3.70 -11.96
C ILE A 291 27.17 -4.22 -11.03
N ALA A 292 25.95 -3.69 -11.18
CA ALA A 292 24.80 -4.14 -10.39
C ALA A 292 24.56 -5.65 -10.53
N ALA A 293 24.63 -6.20 -11.74
CA ALA A 293 24.49 -7.63 -12.01
C ALA A 293 25.61 -8.45 -11.34
N ALA A 294 26.86 -7.99 -11.42
CA ALA A 294 28.01 -8.65 -10.80
C ALA A 294 27.86 -8.75 -9.27
N PHE A 295 27.29 -7.72 -8.65
CA PHE A 295 27.00 -7.70 -7.20
C PHE A 295 25.59 -8.21 -6.86
N ARG A 296 24.86 -8.82 -7.81
CA ARG A 296 23.50 -9.33 -7.64
C ARG A 296 22.52 -8.29 -7.10
N VAL A 297 22.72 -7.02 -7.44
CA VAL A 297 21.82 -5.92 -7.14
C VAL A 297 21.12 -5.45 -8.41
N VAL A 298 19.91 -4.90 -8.27
CA VAL A 298 19.20 -4.34 -9.43
C VAL A 298 19.85 -3.01 -9.82
N CYS A 299 20.10 -2.81 -11.11
CA CYS A 299 20.75 -1.61 -11.66
C CYS A 299 20.16 -0.30 -11.09
N ARG A 300 18.84 -0.19 -11.02
CA ARG A 300 18.16 0.97 -10.44
C ARG A 300 18.48 1.20 -8.95
N ALA A 301 18.85 0.14 -8.24
CA ALA A 301 19.23 0.24 -6.83
C ALA A 301 20.64 0.81 -6.65
N LEU A 302 21.54 0.55 -7.62
CA LEU A 302 22.88 1.15 -7.61
C LEU A 302 22.79 2.68 -7.73
N PHE A 303 21.92 3.19 -8.60
CA PHE A 303 21.65 4.63 -8.71
C PHE A 303 21.00 5.22 -7.46
N ALA A 304 20.07 4.51 -6.83
CA ALA A 304 19.37 5.01 -5.64
C ALA A 304 20.26 5.10 -4.39
N VAL A 305 21.43 4.45 -4.40
CA VAL A 305 22.39 4.45 -3.27
C VAL A 305 23.50 5.48 -3.50
N ASN A 306 23.77 5.87 -4.76
CA ASN A 306 24.88 6.74 -5.13
C ASN A 306 24.41 8.15 -5.61
N CYS A 307 23.10 8.42 -5.62
CA CYS A 307 22.49 9.73 -5.78
C CYS A 307 21.75 10.09 -4.50
#